data_b9899be9f2fcae7ec1176e416d620445
#
_entry.id   b9899be9f2fcae7ec1176e416d620445
#
_cell.length_a   1.000
_cell.length_b   1.000
_cell.length_c   1.000
_cell.angle_alpha   90.00
_cell.angle_beta   90.00
_cell.angle_gamma   90.00
#
_symmetry.space_group_name_H-M   'P 1'
#
loop_
_entity.id
_entity.type
_entity.pdbx_description
1 polymer ?
#
loop_
_entity_poly.entity_id
_entity_poly.type
_entity_poly.pdbx_seq_one_letter_code
_entity_poly.pdbx_strand_id
1 'polypeptide(L)'
;YINKIDRCTQAEEVVAYQRKIIFEFSEKVMECRMRKSASSYTDRCKDYIHKNYHHKIYLEDMAESIGVSKGYLSRRFREDEEISIQEYIQKFRVERAENLLKYSEASLLEISDYVHFHSQSHFGSVFKKYTGMTPRQYREKNKQKEFTISSV
;
A
#
# COMPACT_ATOMS: atom_id res chain seq x y z
N TYR A 1 9.50 -29.94 -5.92
CA TYR A 1 9.02 -31.03 -5.05
C TYR A 1 8.31 -32.13 -5.88
N ILE A 2 7.40 -31.81 -6.78
CA ILE A 2 6.65 -32.77 -7.63
C ILE A 2 7.61 -33.70 -8.39
N ASN A 3 8.64 -33.13 -9.07
CA ASN A 3 9.63 -33.93 -9.83
C ASN A 3 10.49 -34.89 -8.99
N LYS A 4 10.46 -34.78 -7.65
CA LYS A 4 11.19 -35.68 -6.74
C LYS A 4 10.29 -36.79 -6.23
N ILE A 5 8.99 -36.56 -6.11
CA ILE A 5 8.01 -37.60 -5.72
C ILE A 5 7.91 -38.66 -6.83
N ASP A 6 7.91 -38.21 -8.11
CA ASP A 6 7.86 -39.15 -9.28
C ASP A 6 9.07 -40.07 -9.42
N ARG A 7 10.17 -39.83 -8.66
CA ARG A 7 11.39 -40.67 -8.63
C ARG A 7 11.45 -41.62 -7.43
N CYS A 8 10.50 -41.53 -6.51
CA CYS A 8 10.44 -42.43 -5.36
C CYS A 8 9.85 -43.76 -5.80
N THR A 9 10.64 -44.83 -5.65
CA THR A 9 10.28 -46.20 -6.04
C THR A 9 9.67 -47.02 -4.89
N GLN A 10 9.74 -46.56 -3.65
CA GLN A 10 9.20 -47.23 -2.49
C GLN A 10 8.17 -46.36 -1.76
N ALA A 11 7.08 -46.96 -1.29
CA ALA A 11 5.99 -46.29 -0.61
C ALA A 11 6.46 -45.52 0.67
N GLU A 12 7.45 -46.05 1.36
CA GLU A 12 8.03 -45.42 2.55
C GLU A 12 8.77 -44.10 2.24
N GLU A 13 9.45 -44.02 1.10
CA GLU A 13 10.13 -42.81 0.64
C GLU A 13 9.12 -41.73 0.27
N VAL A 14 8.00 -42.09 -0.36
CA VAL A 14 6.91 -41.16 -0.68
C VAL A 14 6.31 -40.57 0.58
N VAL A 15 6.03 -41.40 1.59
CA VAL A 15 5.46 -40.94 2.87
C VAL A 15 6.45 -40.05 3.63
N ALA A 16 7.74 -40.40 3.66
CA ALA A 16 8.76 -39.55 4.27
C ALA A 16 8.89 -38.18 3.60
N TYR A 17 8.79 -38.16 2.27
CA TYR A 17 8.85 -36.93 1.48
C TYR A 17 7.61 -36.07 1.67
N GLN A 18 6.43 -36.67 1.75
CA GLN A 18 5.18 -35.95 2.08
C GLN A 18 5.23 -35.34 3.47
N ARG A 19 5.71 -36.06 4.48
CA ARG A 19 5.90 -35.51 5.84
C ARG A 19 6.85 -34.33 5.85
N LYS A 20 7.95 -34.40 5.09
CA LYS A 20 8.90 -33.29 4.97
C LYS A 20 8.28 -32.07 4.35
N ILE A 21 7.50 -32.21 3.25
CA ILE A 21 6.79 -31.12 2.60
C ILE A 21 5.78 -30.49 3.54
N ILE A 22 4.99 -31.31 4.26
CA ILE A 22 3.99 -30.81 5.22
C ILE A 22 4.69 -30.03 6.35
N PHE A 23 5.81 -30.52 6.86
CA PHE A 23 6.58 -29.86 7.92
C PHE A 23 7.14 -28.52 7.44
N GLU A 24 7.83 -28.47 6.30
CA GLU A 24 8.38 -27.23 5.72
C GLU A 24 7.29 -26.23 5.37
N PHE A 25 6.13 -26.69 4.89
CA PHE A 25 4.99 -25.84 4.61
C PHE A 25 4.36 -25.28 5.88
N SER A 26 4.22 -26.11 6.93
CA SER A 26 3.68 -25.68 8.22
C SER A 26 4.60 -24.68 8.92
N GLU A 27 5.91 -24.83 8.85
CA GLU A 27 6.88 -23.83 9.35
C GLU A 27 6.73 -22.51 8.62
N LYS A 28 6.68 -22.51 7.28
CA LYS A 28 6.46 -21.29 6.49
C LYS A 28 5.11 -20.62 6.76
N VAL A 29 4.06 -21.40 6.95
CA VAL A 29 2.74 -20.88 7.33
C VAL A 29 2.77 -20.31 8.75
N MET A 30 3.48 -20.94 9.68
CA MET A 30 3.68 -20.42 11.04
C MET A 30 4.51 -19.13 11.03
N GLU A 31 5.60 -19.07 10.27
CA GLU A 31 6.37 -17.84 10.09
C GLU A 31 5.52 -16.71 9.49
N CYS A 32 4.71 -17.01 8.47
CA CYS A 32 3.76 -16.06 7.89
C CYS A 32 2.67 -15.64 8.89
N ARG A 33 2.18 -16.56 9.74
CA ARG A 33 1.22 -16.26 10.80
C ARG A 33 1.85 -15.46 11.93
N MET A 34 3.08 -15.76 12.33
CA MET A 34 3.82 -14.98 13.33
C MET A 34 4.16 -13.58 12.81
N ARG A 35 4.51 -13.44 11.52
CA ARG A 35 4.63 -12.11 10.87
C ARG A 35 3.30 -11.37 10.77
N LYS A 36 2.18 -12.08 10.58
CA LYS A 36 0.81 -11.47 10.55
C LYS A 36 0.21 -11.25 11.95
N SER A 37 0.56 -12.06 12.97
CA SER A 37 0.05 -11.86 14.34
C SER A 37 0.80 -10.77 15.10
N ALA A 38 2.02 -10.45 14.70
CA ALA A 38 2.65 -9.18 14.94
C ALA A 38 2.38 -8.30 13.71
N SER A 39 1.12 -7.83 13.56
CA SER A 39 0.86 -6.67 12.67
C SER A 39 1.93 -5.64 13.05
N SER A 40 2.92 -5.49 12.19
CA SER A 40 4.05 -4.60 12.41
C SER A 40 3.48 -3.24 12.79
N TYR A 41 4.14 -2.49 13.69
CA TYR A 41 3.74 -1.11 13.97
C TYR A 41 3.58 -0.30 12.68
N THR A 42 4.37 -0.64 11.68
CA THR A 42 4.32 -0.10 10.32
C THR A 42 3.03 -0.47 9.60
N ASP A 43 2.55 -1.72 9.67
CA ASP A 43 1.28 -2.14 9.08
C ASP A 43 0.10 -1.45 9.76
N ARG A 44 0.11 -1.34 11.08
CA ARG A 44 -0.92 -0.63 11.85
C ARG A 44 -0.93 0.87 11.50
N CYS A 45 0.24 1.46 11.27
CA CYS A 45 0.38 2.83 10.81
C CYS A 45 -0.23 3.02 9.40
N LYS A 46 0.06 2.12 8.46
CA LYS A 46 -0.53 2.13 7.12
C LYS A 46 -2.05 1.99 7.17
N ASP A 47 -2.57 1.05 7.97
CA ASP A 47 -4.01 0.87 8.17
C ASP A 47 -4.69 2.12 8.72
N TYR A 48 -4.05 2.80 9.67
CA TYR A 48 -4.54 4.07 10.21
C TYR A 48 -4.60 5.15 9.13
N ILE A 49 -3.54 5.27 8.33
CA ILE A 49 -3.47 6.22 7.21
C ILE A 49 -4.56 5.92 6.18
N HIS A 50 -4.73 4.65 5.78
CA HIS A 50 -5.72 4.23 4.79
C HIS A 50 -7.16 4.53 5.22
N LYS A 51 -7.45 4.49 6.52
CA LYS A 51 -8.77 4.82 7.07
C LYS A 51 -9.01 6.32 7.21
N ASN A 52 -7.95 7.10 7.39
CA ASN A 52 -8.05 8.51 7.79
C ASN A 52 -7.44 9.51 6.77
N TYR A 53 -7.00 9.08 5.58
CA TYR A 53 -6.29 9.94 4.62
C TYR A 53 -7.09 11.16 4.17
N HIS A 54 -8.40 11.09 4.19
CA HIS A 54 -9.34 12.16 3.83
C HIS A 54 -9.58 13.16 4.96
N HIS A 55 -8.88 13.02 6.09
CA HIS A 55 -8.87 13.94 7.21
C HIS A 55 -7.45 14.39 7.56
N LYS A 56 -7.37 15.36 8.48
CA LYS A 56 -6.08 15.73 9.05
C LYS A 56 -5.56 14.61 9.94
N ILE A 57 -4.39 14.09 9.62
CA ILE A 57 -3.72 13.05 10.40
C ILE A 57 -2.69 13.72 11.31
N TYR A 58 -2.87 13.53 12.63
CA TYR A 58 -1.88 13.92 13.62
C TYR A 58 -1.05 12.69 13.99
N LEU A 59 0.27 12.86 13.99
CA LEU A 59 1.18 11.75 14.29
C LEU A 59 1.08 11.29 15.74
N GLU A 60 0.73 12.23 16.64
CA GLU A 60 0.46 11.97 18.04
C GLU A 60 -0.72 11.00 18.23
N ASP A 61 -1.86 11.31 17.63
CA ASP A 61 -3.09 10.50 17.72
C ASP A 61 -2.87 9.10 17.13
N MET A 62 -2.14 9.03 16.00
CA MET A 62 -1.77 7.77 15.38
C MET A 62 -0.88 6.94 16.30
N ALA A 63 0.16 7.51 16.88
CA ALA A 63 1.09 6.83 17.79
C ALA A 63 0.37 6.34 19.04
N GLU A 64 -0.53 7.15 19.63
CA GLU A 64 -1.37 6.80 20.76
C GLU A 64 -2.29 5.61 20.42
N SER A 65 -2.97 5.65 19.27
CA SER A 65 -3.85 4.56 18.81
C SER A 65 -3.10 3.23 18.60
N ILE A 66 -1.82 3.30 18.28
CA ILE A 66 -0.94 2.15 18.06
C ILE A 66 -0.31 1.68 19.39
N GLY A 67 -0.28 2.53 20.43
CA GLY A 67 0.29 2.22 21.75
C GLY A 67 1.80 2.38 21.82
N VAL A 68 2.37 3.34 21.07
CA VAL A 68 3.81 3.64 21.05
C VAL A 68 4.07 5.14 21.08
N SER A 69 5.31 5.55 21.37
CA SER A 69 5.68 6.95 21.26
C SER A 69 5.80 7.39 19.79
N LYS A 70 5.50 8.66 19.50
CA LYS A 70 5.67 9.29 18.18
C LYS A 70 7.07 9.11 17.61
N GLY A 71 8.10 9.30 18.45
CA GLY A 71 9.49 9.15 18.03
C GLY A 71 9.85 7.72 17.64
N TYR A 72 9.36 6.74 18.40
CA TYR A 72 9.53 5.34 18.08
C TYR A 72 8.83 4.97 16.78
N LEU A 73 7.55 5.36 16.62
CA LEU A 73 6.76 5.07 15.41
C LEU A 73 7.43 5.65 14.16
N SER A 74 7.86 6.93 14.21
CA SER A 74 8.53 7.60 13.08
C SER A 74 9.82 6.91 12.67
N ARG A 75 10.66 6.53 13.65
CA ARG A 75 11.91 5.82 13.38
C ARG A 75 11.65 4.44 12.80
N ARG A 76 10.77 3.68 13.42
CA ARG A 76 10.44 2.31 12.99
C ARG A 76 9.84 2.28 11.59
N PHE A 77 8.91 3.19 11.30
CA PHE A 77 8.32 3.32 9.97
C PHE A 77 9.38 3.63 8.90
N ARG A 78 10.31 4.55 9.22
CA ARG A 78 11.38 4.91 8.29
C ARG A 78 12.39 3.78 8.06
N GLU A 79 12.68 2.97 9.07
CA GLU A 79 13.52 1.77 8.96
C GLU A 79 12.87 0.72 8.05
N ASP A 80 11.56 0.53 8.15
CA ASP A 80 10.83 -0.50 7.40
C ASP A 80 10.48 -0.07 5.95
N GLU A 81 10.15 1.20 5.73
CA GLU A 81 9.62 1.72 4.45
C GLU A 81 10.59 2.62 3.69
N GLU A 82 11.74 2.96 4.27
CA GLU A 82 12.76 3.88 3.71
C GLU A 82 12.28 5.30 3.43
N ILE A 83 11.04 5.62 3.78
CA ILE A 83 10.42 6.95 3.66
C ILE A 83 9.79 7.38 4.99
N SER A 84 9.56 8.67 5.17
CA SER A 84 8.84 9.18 6.34
C SER A 84 7.34 8.88 6.27
N ILE A 85 6.66 8.82 7.44
CA ILE A 85 5.20 8.71 7.52
C ILE A 85 4.52 9.81 6.73
N GLN A 86 5.04 11.05 6.78
CA GLN A 86 4.48 12.18 6.04
C GLN A 86 4.57 12.00 4.52
N GLU A 87 5.69 11.49 4.02
CA GLU A 87 5.86 11.16 2.60
C GLU A 87 4.93 10.03 2.18
N TYR A 88 4.76 9.02 3.01
CA TYR A 88 3.81 7.94 2.76
C TYR A 88 2.37 8.45 2.66
N ILE A 89 1.95 9.34 3.59
CA ILE A 89 0.62 9.98 3.53
C ILE A 89 0.43 10.74 2.22
N GLN A 90 1.42 11.54 1.81
CA GLN A 90 1.35 12.30 0.56
C GLN A 90 1.24 11.37 -0.66
N LYS A 91 2.08 10.34 -0.73
CA LYS A 91 2.06 9.35 -1.80
C LYS A 91 0.70 8.66 -1.90
N PHE A 92 0.17 8.19 -0.78
CA PHE A 92 -1.13 7.52 -0.72
C PHE A 92 -2.28 8.44 -1.15
N ARG A 93 -2.28 9.70 -0.73
CA ARG A 93 -3.25 10.71 -1.17
C ARG A 93 -3.18 10.96 -2.68
N VAL A 94 -1.98 11.00 -3.25
CA VAL A 94 -1.80 11.13 -4.70
C VAL A 94 -2.37 9.91 -5.43
N GLU A 95 -2.11 8.69 -4.98
CA GLU A 95 -2.66 7.46 -5.56
C GLU A 95 -4.21 7.46 -5.54
N ARG A 96 -4.83 7.99 -4.47
CA ARG A 96 -6.29 8.16 -4.41
C ARG A 96 -6.79 9.22 -5.38
N ALA A 97 -6.08 10.35 -5.49
CA ALA A 97 -6.39 11.40 -6.44
C ALA A 97 -6.27 10.93 -7.90
N GLU A 98 -5.32 10.07 -8.24
CA GLU A 98 -5.20 9.47 -9.58
C GLU A 98 -6.47 8.73 -9.99
N ASN A 99 -7.05 7.94 -9.07
CA ASN A 99 -8.31 7.23 -9.30
C ASN A 99 -9.48 8.19 -9.50
N LEU A 100 -9.58 9.23 -8.68
CA LEU A 100 -10.62 10.26 -8.82
C LEU A 100 -10.48 11.03 -10.14
N LEU A 101 -9.25 11.35 -10.56
CA LEU A 101 -8.99 12.01 -11.83
C LEU A 101 -9.36 11.16 -13.04
N LYS A 102 -9.25 9.83 -12.94
CA LYS A 102 -9.61 8.88 -14.01
C LYS A 102 -11.12 8.65 -14.10
N TYR A 103 -11.77 8.46 -12.95
CA TYR A 103 -13.10 7.87 -12.90
C TYR A 103 -14.19 8.82 -12.39
N SER A 104 -13.87 10.09 -12.08
CA SER A 104 -14.86 11.07 -11.65
C SER A 104 -14.75 12.37 -12.45
N GLU A 105 -15.88 13.11 -12.50
CA GLU A 105 -15.94 14.45 -13.07
C GLU A 105 -15.69 15.56 -12.03
N ALA A 106 -15.31 15.19 -10.79
CA ALA A 106 -15.02 16.16 -9.74
C ALA A 106 -13.93 17.15 -10.16
N SER A 107 -14.09 18.42 -9.80
CA SER A 107 -13.10 19.45 -10.08
C SER A 107 -11.76 19.17 -9.36
N LEU A 108 -10.70 19.81 -9.80
CA LEU A 108 -9.38 19.66 -9.14
C LEU A 108 -9.41 20.19 -7.69
N LEU A 109 -10.26 21.18 -7.42
CA LEU A 109 -10.46 21.73 -6.08
C LEU A 109 -11.13 20.68 -5.18
N GLU A 110 -12.26 20.11 -5.63
CA GLU A 110 -12.99 19.08 -4.89
C GLU A 110 -12.11 17.84 -4.61
N ILE A 111 -11.30 17.41 -5.59
CA ILE A 111 -10.36 16.29 -5.39
C ILE A 111 -9.30 16.67 -4.35
N SER A 112 -8.69 17.86 -4.47
CA SER A 112 -7.70 18.36 -3.52
C SER A 112 -8.23 18.37 -2.08
N ASP A 113 -9.45 18.86 -1.90
CA ASP A 113 -10.13 18.94 -0.61
C ASP A 113 -10.46 17.52 -0.08
N TYR A 114 -11.00 16.66 -0.94
CA TYR A 114 -11.33 15.28 -0.58
C TYR A 114 -10.13 14.46 -0.11
N VAL A 115 -9.01 14.54 -0.83
CA VAL A 115 -7.77 13.86 -0.40
C VAL A 115 -6.98 14.66 0.64
N HIS A 116 -7.57 15.72 1.16
CA HIS A 116 -7.07 16.53 2.25
C HIS A 116 -5.67 17.12 2.02
N PHE A 117 -5.47 17.79 0.90
CA PHE A 117 -4.33 18.69 0.70
C PHE A 117 -4.65 20.08 1.19
N HIS A 118 -3.64 20.78 1.70
CA HIS A 118 -3.78 22.10 2.30
C HIS A 118 -4.25 23.19 1.31
N SER A 119 -3.97 23.01 0.02
CA SER A 119 -4.43 23.88 -1.07
C SER A 119 -4.31 23.17 -2.40
N GLN A 120 -5.07 23.60 -3.40
CA GLN A 120 -4.97 23.10 -4.77
C GLN A 120 -3.56 23.28 -5.36
N SER A 121 -2.86 24.37 -5.04
CA SER A 121 -1.49 24.60 -5.49
C SER A 121 -0.51 23.59 -4.88
N HIS A 122 -0.62 23.32 -3.59
CA HIS A 122 0.17 22.30 -2.91
C HIS A 122 -0.13 20.90 -3.47
N PHE A 123 -1.41 20.59 -3.67
CA PHE A 123 -1.83 19.35 -4.34
C PHE A 123 -1.17 19.20 -5.71
N GLY A 124 -1.27 20.23 -6.57
CA GLY A 124 -0.67 20.21 -7.91
C GLY A 124 0.84 19.95 -7.91
N SER A 125 1.56 20.59 -6.99
CA SER A 125 3.01 20.44 -6.84
C SER A 125 3.39 19.03 -6.37
N VAL A 126 2.72 18.51 -5.35
CA VAL A 126 2.96 17.15 -4.81
C VAL A 126 2.55 16.09 -5.83
N PHE A 127 1.41 16.25 -6.48
CA PHE A 127 0.94 15.33 -7.52
C PHE A 127 1.96 15.24 -8.68
N LYS A 128 2.46 16.38 -9.16
CA LYS A 128 3.49 16.42 -10.21
C LYS A 128 4.80 15.77 -9.75
N LYS A 129 5.19 15.94 -8.49
CA LYS A 129 6.39 15.30 -7.92
C LYS A 129 6.31 13.77 -8.02
N TYR A 130 5.15 13.17 -7.72
CA TYR A 130 5.00 11.71 -7.70
C TYR A 130 4.63 11.10 -9.07
N THR A 131 3.91 11.83 -9.92
CA THR A 131 3.39 11.29 -11.20
C THR A 131 4.12 11.82 -12.43
N GLY A 132 4.95 12.86 -12.28
CA GLY A 132 5.62 13.55 -13.38
C GLY A 132 4.72 14.52 -14.16
N MET A 133 3.41 14.56 -13.88
CA MET A 133 2.41 15.36 -14.60
C MET A 133 1.57 16.19 -13.63
N THR A 134 1.03 17.33 -14.12
CA THR A 134 0.01 18.05 -13.36
C THR A 134 -1.30 17.25 -13.30
N PRO A 135 -2.15 17.43 -12.28
CA PRO A 135 -3.45 16.76 -12.20
C PRO A 135 -4.31 16.95 -13.46
N ARG A 136 -4.27 18.14 -14.07
CA ARG A 136 -4.98 18.44 -15.30
C ARG A 136 -4.46 17.61 -16.48
N GLN A 137 -3.15 17.61 -16.70
CA GLN A 137 -2.51 16.79 -17.75
C GLN A 137 -2.80 15.29 -17.57
N TYR A 138 -2.78 14.84 -16.33
CA TYR A 138 -3.08 13.45 -16.00
C TYR A 138 -4.52 13.07 -16.36
N ARG A 139 -5.50 13.92 -16.05
CA ARG A 139 -6.91 13.74 -16.43
C ARG A 139 -7.09 13.71 -17.94
N GLU A 140 -6.55 14.69 -18.65
CA GLU A 140 -6.66 14.79 -20.11
C GLU A 140 -6.08 13.55 -20.80
N LYS A 141 -4.90 13.09 -20.36
CA LYS A 141 -4.25 11.89 -20.92
C LYS A 141 -5.07 10.62 -20.71
N ASN A 142 -5.78 10.49 -19.60
CA ASN A 142 -6.57 9.30 -19.32
C ASN A 142 -7.95 9.34 -19.99
N LYS A 143 -8.58 10.51 -20.15
CA LYS A 143 -9.81 10.68 -20.93
C LYS A 143 -9.61 10.32 -22.41
N GLN A 144 -8.50 10.70 -23.02
CA GLN A 144 -8.19 10.37 -24.43
C GLN A 144 -8.05 8.85 -24.67
N LYS A 145 -7.58 8.09 -23.68
CA LYS A 145 -7.44 6.63 -23.81
C LYS A 145 -8.80 5.91 -23.88
N GLU A 146 -9.79 6.38 -23.16
CA GLU A 146 -11.14 5.78 -23.19
C GLU A 146 -11.84 6.00 -24.55
N PHE A 147 -11.66 7.17 -25.16
CA PHE A 147 -12.22 7.43 -26.50
C PHE A 147 -11.61 6.58 -27.62
N THR A 148 -10.34 6.20 -27.48
CA THR A 148 -9.65 5.37 -28.51
C THR A 148 -10.09 3.91 -28.44
N ILE A 149 -10.50 3.40 -27.28
CA ILE A 149 -10.96 2.02 -27.12
C ILE A 149 -12.43 1.85 -27.57
N SER A 150 -13.23 2.93 -27.51
CA SER A 150 -14.64 2.91 -27.95
C SER A 150 -14.82 3.08 -29.47
N SER A 151 -13.74 3.24 -30.23
CA SER A 151 -13.76 3.49 -31.69
C SER A 151 -13.24 2.31 -32.52
N VAL A 152 -13.17 1.10 -31.94
CA VAL A 152 -12.75 -0.14 -32.65
C VAL A 152 -13.89 -1.14 -32.73
#